data_c3e32120273e0dd2f9aba0a57465fa9c
#
_entry.id   c3e32120273e0dd2f9aba0a57465fa9c
#
_cell.length_a   1.000
_cell.length_b   1.000
_cell.length_c   1.000
_cell.angle_alpha   90.00
_cell.angle_beta   90.00
_cell.angle_gamma   90.00
#
_symmetry.space_group_name_H-M   'P 1'
#
loop_
_entity.id
_entity.type
_entity.pdbx_description
1 polymer ?
#
loop_
_entity_poly.entity_id
_entity_poly.type
_entity_poly.pdbx_seq_one_letter_code
_entity_poly.pdbx_strand_id
1 'polypeptide(L)'
;MANTVAKYQRYAEYQDSGVEWLGEIPGHWDSKPLKYLCTYNDEVLSETTYKEAEIQYIDIGSVSAVDGISHIETMIFKDAPSRARRIVKDGDVIVSTVRTYLEAIAPIDNPPENLIVSTGFAVIRPNNELYKGFASYCLRAKGFIKEVVARSVGVSYPAINSSEHVNIVIPSLDFKEQTQIANFLDHETAKID
;
A
#
# COMPACT_ATOMS: atom_id res chain seq x y z
N MET A 1 0.86 -30.88 29.04
CA MET A 1 1.33 -29.98 27.96
C MET A 1 0.30 -30.07 26.85
N ALA A 2 -0.50 -29.03 26.68
CA ALA A 2 -1.52 -29.00 25.66
C ALA A 2 -0.86 -28.91 24.28
N ASN A 3 -1.08 -29.93 23.47
CA ASN A 3 -0.64 -29.97 22.06
C ASN A 3 -1.51 -28.96 21.31
N THR A 4 -1.05 -27.73 21.15
CA THR A 4 -1.71 -26.74 20.30
C THR A 4 -1.51 -27.20 18.87
N VAL A 5 -2.47 -27.96 18.35
CA VAL A 5 -2.53 -28.27 16.91
C VAL A 5 -2.54 -26.93 16.19
N ALA A 6 -1.53 -26.68 15.34
CA ALA A 6 -1.47 -25.46 14.55
C ALA A 6 -2.78 -25.36 13.75
N LYS A 7 -3.51 -24.27 13.93
CA LYS A 7 -4.81 -24.02 13.28
C LYS A 7 -4.71 -24.05 11.74
N TYR A 8 -3.49 -23.91 11.21
CA TYR A 8 -3.21 -23.83 9.78
C TYR A 8 -2.11 -24.81 9.40
N GLN A 9 -2.25 -25.41 8.23
CA GLN A 9 -1.23 -26.31 7.68
C GLN A 9 -0.04 -25.47 7.19
N ARG A 10 1.17 -25.88 7.58
CA ARG A 10 2.41 -25.29 7.07
C ARG A 10 2.69 -25.76 5.65
N TYR A 11 3.41 -24.96 4.88
CA TYR A 11 3.98 -25.40 3.62
C TYR A 11 5.00 -26.52 3.85
N ALA A 12 5.16 -27.38 2.85
CA ALA A 12 6.04 -28.55 2.98
C ALA A 12 7.54 -28.15 3.06
N GLU A 13 7.91 -27.10 2.33
CA GLU A 13 9.29 -26.65 2.22
C GLU A 13 9.37 -25.12 2.32
N TYR A 14 10.47 -24.64 2.88
CA TYR A 14 10.80 -23.23 3.01
C TYR A 14 12.21 -22.98 2.49
N GLN A 15 12.46 -21.75 2.05
CA GLN A 15 13.77 -21.26 1.63
C GLN A 15 14.02 -19.87 2.19
N ASP A 16 15.29 -19.51 2.36
CA ASP A 16 15.68 -18.15 2.71
C ASP A 16 15.36 -17.21 1.52
N SER A 17 14.60 -16.17 1.78
CA SER A 17 14.26 -15.17 0.76
C SER A 17 15.44 -14.28 0.36
N GLY A 18 16.53 -14.27 1.12
CA GLY A 18 17.61 -13.30 0.99
C GLY A 18 17.23 -11.87 1.42
N VAL A 19 16.05 -11.69 2.00
CA VAL A 19 15.50 -10.39 2.43
C VAL A 19 15.18 -10.44 3.91
N GLU A 20 15.86 -9.61 4.70
CA GLU A 20 15.81 -9.67 6.17
C GLU A 20 14.39 -9.63 6.73
N TRP A 21 13.53 -8.73 6.22
CA TRP A 21 12.17 -8.58 6.75
C TRP A 21 11.22 -9.70 6.33
N LEU A 22 11.51 -10.43 5.25
CA LEU A 22 10.74 -11.60 4.80
C LEU A 22 11.20 -12.88 5.51
N GLY A 23 12.50 -13.01 5.78
CA GLY A 23 13.07 -14.22 6.35
C GLY A 23 12.88 -15.44 5.44
N GLU A 24 12.40 -16.56 6.01
CA GLU A 24 12.04 -17.75 5.25
C GLU A 24 10.67 -17.61 4.59
N ILE A 25 10.61 -17.96 3.31
CA ILE A 25 9.38 -17.99 2.51
C ILE A 25 9.12 -19.43 2.01
N PRO A 26 7.89 -19.82 1.65
CA PRO A 26 7.62 -21.11 1.04
C PRO A 26 8.55 -21.40 -0.15
N GLY A 27 9.01 -22.65 -0.29
CA GLY A 27 10.04 -22.99 -1.27
C GLY A 27 9.69 -22.76 -2.74
N HIS A 28 8.40 -22.57 -3.06
CA HIS A 28 7.92 -22.25 -4.41
C HIS A 28 7.65 -20.74 -4.62
N TRP A 29 7.83 -19.92 -3.58
CA TRP A 29 7.75 -18.47 -3.71
C TRP A 29 9.10 -17.90 -4.15
N ASP A 30 9.04 -16.69 -4.68
CA ASP A 30 10.18 -15.85 -5.02
C ASP A 30 10.07 -14.51 -4.29
N SER A 31 11.04 -13.65 -4.46
CA SER A 31 11.04 -12.28 -3.95
C SER A 31 11.48 -11.31 -5.04
N LYS A 32 10.75 -10.21 -5.21
CA LYS A 32 11.05 -9.21 -6.25
C LYS A 32 10.90 -7.78 -5.73
N PRO A 33 11.72 -6.82 -6.19
CA PRO A 33 11.43 -5.41 -6.01
C PRO A 33 10.04 -5.04 -6.52
N LEU A 34 9.29 -4.29 -5.71
CA LEU A 34 7.90 -3.89 -6.00
C LEU A 34 7.74 -3.24 -7.38
N LYS A 35 8.74 -2.49 -7.85
CA LYS A 35 8.74 -1.83 -9.17
C LYS A 35 8.51 -2.75 -10.37
N TYR A 36 8.75 -4.04 -10.23
CA TYR A 36 8.48 -5.02 -11.30
C TYR A 36 7.04 -5.53 -11.27
N LEU A 37 6.32 -5.28 -10.19
CA LEU A 37 4.97 -5.77 -9.93
C LEU A 37 3.92 -4.65 -9.93
N CYS A 38 4.34 -3.40 -10.14
CA CYS A 38 3.44 -2.24 -10.12
C CYS A 38 3.96 -1.11 -11.01
N THR A 39 3.09 -0.17 -11.29
CA THR A 39 3.44 1.21 -11.64
C THR A 39 3.20 2.12 -10.43
N TYR A 40 3.66 3.35 -10.47
CA TYR A 40 3.45 4.27 -9.36
C TYR A 40 3.37 5.73 -9.82
N ASN A 41 2.47 6.47 -9.20
CA ASN A 41 2.27 7.91 -9.45
C ASN A 41 1.95 8.24 -10.91
N ASP A 42 1.23 7.36 -11.61
CA ASP A 42 1.02 7.41 -13.05
C ASP A 42 0.24 8.64 -13.50
N GLU A 43 -0.70 9.10 -12.70
CA GLU A 43 -1.66 10.12 -13.09
C GLU A 43 -1.72 11.25 -12.07
N VAL A 44 -1.71 12.47 -12.59
CA VAL A 44 -1.85 13.69 -11.78
C VAL A 44 -2.85 14.64 -12.42
N LEU A 45 -3.60 15.37 -11.60
CA LEU A 45 -4.42 16.48 -12.08
C LEU A 45 -3.56 17.55 -12.74
N SER A 46 -3.93 17.93 -13.96
CA SER A 46 -3.30 19.05 -14.66
C SER A 46 -3.58 20.36 -13.93
N GLU A 47 -2.63 21.30 -14.02
CA GLU A 47 -2.86 22.69 -13.60
C GLU A 47 -3.95 23.39 -14.42
N THR A 48 -4.23 22.87 -15.63
CA THR A 48 -5.31 23.34 -16.51
C THR A 48 -6.66 22.73 -16.19
N THR A 49 -6.76 21.90 -15.16
CA THR A 49 -8.04 21.34 -14.67
C THR A 49 -9.01 22.48 -14.39
N TYR A 50 -10.28 22.27 -14.76
CA TYR A 50 -11.33 23.29 -14.55
C TYR A 50 -11.39 23.72 -13.09
N LYS A 51 -11.21 25.02 -12.85
CA LYS A 51 -11.04 25.57 -11.50
C LYS A 51 -12.24 25.33 -10.58
N GLU A 52 -13.45 25.29 -11.14
CA GLU A 52 -14.68 25.02 -10.40
C GLU A 52 -15.04 23.53 -10.35
N ALA A 53 -14.14 22.63 -10.79
CA ALA A 53 -14.35 21.20 -10.66
C ALA A 53 -14.40 20.81 -9.18
N GLU A 54 -15.39 19.99 -8.81
CA GLU A 54 -15.44 19.37 -7.49
C GLU A 54 -14.47 18.19 -7.43
N ILE A 55 -13.71 18.11 -6.37
CA ILE A 55 -12.82 16.99 -6.07
C ILE A 55 -13.13 16.43 -4.67
N GLN A 56 -12.88 15.15 -4.51
CA GLN A 56 -12.83 14.50 -3.21
C GLN A 56 -11.36 14.27 -2.83
N TYR A 57 -10.92 14.79 -1.72
CA TYR A 57 -9.52 14.86 -1.36
C TYR A 57 -9.17 14.08 -0.10
N ILE A 58 -8.11 13.27 -0.18
CA ILE A 58 -7.51 12.59 0.96
C ILE A 58 -6.13 13.19 1.24
N ASP A 59 -5.98 13.78 2.42
CA ASP A 59 -4.67 14.22 2.93
C ASP A 59 -4.03 13.12 3.79
N ILE A 60 -2.73 13.25 4.05
CA ILE A 60 -1.97 12.29 4.87
C ILE A 60 -2.57 12.16 6.27
N GLY A 61 -3.04 13.27 6.86
CA GLY A 61 -3.68 13.28 8.16
C GLY A 61 -5.02 12.55 8.23
N SER A 62 -5.61 12.20 7.07
CA SER A 62 -6.86 11.45 6.97
C SER A 62 -6.67 9.94 6.84
N VAL A 63 -5.43 9.47 6.93
CA VAL A 63 -5.10 8.03 6.82
C VAL A 63 -4.30 7.59 8.04
N SER A 64 -4.71 6.48 8.63
CA SER A 64 -4.00 5.85 9.74
C SER A 64 -3.79 4.35 9.52
N ALA A 65 -2.86 3.75 10.27
CA ALA A 65 -2.63 2.31 10.24
C ALA A 65 -3.82 1.49 10.80
N VAL A 66 -4.64 2.09 11.64
CA VAL A 66 -5.75 1.43 12.34
C VAL A 66 -7.05 1.59 11.57
N ASP A 67 -7.43 2.83 11.26
CA ASP A 67 -8.74 3.14 10.67
C ASP A 67 -8.71 3.19 9.14
N GLY A 68 -7.52 3.07 8.52
CA GLY A 68 -7.37 3.29 7.08
C GLY A 68 -7.69 4.74 6.72
N ILE A 69 -8.58 4.95 5.74
CA ILE A 69 -9.07 6.28 5.33
C ILE A 69 -10.21 6.70 6.25
N SER A 70 -9.95 7.64 7.14
CA SER A 70 -10.92 8.12 8.13
C SER A 70 -11.75 9.32 7.65
N HIS A 71 -11.25 10.06 6.67
CA HIS A 71 -11.91 11.28 6.17
C HIS A 71 -11.59 11.55 4.71
N ILE A 72 -12.63 11.95 3.96
CA ILE A 72 -12.51 12.44 2.59
C ILE A 72 -13.17 13.82 2.55
N GLU A 73 -12.43 14.85 2.15
CA GLU A 73 -12.91 16.22 2.08
C GLU A 73 -13.40 16.52 0.67
N THR A 74 -14.64 17.01 0.55
CA THR A 74 -15.17 17.51 -0.73
C THR A 74 -14.86 19.00 -0.85
N MET A 75 -14.22 19.41 -1.95
CA MET A 75 -13.86 20.80 -2.18
C MET A 75 -13.82 21.16 -3.67
N ILE A 76 -13.77 22.44 -3.97
CA ILE A 76 -13.57 22.93 -5.34
C ILE A 76 -12.07 23.00 -5.62
N PHE A 77 -11.66 22.58 -6.81
CA PHE A 77 -10.25 22.44 -7.18
C PHE A 77 -9.41 23.72 -6.98
N LYS A 78 -9.98 24.91 -7.25
CA LYS A 78 -9.27 26.19 -7.03
C LYS A 78 -8.90 26.44 -5.58
N ASP A 79 -9.67 25.90 -4.63
CA ASP A 79 -9.50 26.08 -3.19
C ASP A 79 -8.67 24.95 -2.58
N ALA A 80 -8.34 23.93 -3.38
CA ALA A 80 -7.59 22.77 -2.94
C ALA A 80 -6.11 23.10 -2.66
N PRO A 81 -5.50 22.43 -1.69
CA PRO A 81 -4.06 22.53 -1.47
C PRO A 81 -3.27 22.19 -2.73
N SER A 82 -2.13 22.86 -2.94
CA SER A 82 -1.27 22.60 -4.11
C SER A 82 -0.83 21.13 -4.27
N ARG A 83 -0.84 20.39 -3.16
CA ARG A 83 -0.53 18.95 -3.11
C ARG A 83 -1.71 18.03 -3.46
N ALA A 84 -2.93 18.52 -3.65
CA ALA A 84 -4.08 17.74 -4.07
C ALA A 84 -4.00 17.45 -5.58
N ARG A 85 -3.21 16.44 -5.96
CA ARG A 85 -2.86 16.22 -7.37
C ARG A 85 -2.92 14.78 -7.85
N ARG A 86 -2.68 13.79 -6.99
CA ARG A 86 -2.56 12.41 -7.45
C ARG A 86 -3.93 11.78 -7.66
N ILE A 87 -4.15 11.27 -8.87
CA ILE A 87 -5.36 10.52 -9.24
C ILE A 87 -5.18 9.07 -8.81
N VAL A 88 -6.21 8.52 -8.20
CA VAL A 88 -6.25 7.11 -7.78
C VAL A 88 -7.34 6.35 -8.49
N LYS A 89 -7.17 5.03 -8.59
CA LYS A 89 -8.13 4.09 -9.19
C LYS A 89 -8.39 2.92 -8.25
N ASP A 90 -9.41 2.16 -8.56
CA ASP A 90 -9.71 0.92 -7.84
C ASP A 90 -8.52 -0.04 -7.86
N GLY A 91 -8.16 -0.55 -6.69
CA GLY A 91 -7.03 -1.45 -6.50
C GLY A 91 -5.68 -0.77 -6.28
N ASP A 92 -5.60 0.56 -6.36
CA ASP A 92 -4.39 1.27 -5.94
C ASP A 92 -4.19 1.13 -4.43
N VAL A 93 -2.93 1.23 -4.00
CA VAL A 93 -2.59 1.36 -2.58
C VAL A 93 -1.82 2.66 -2.39
N ILE A 94 -2.31 3.53 -1.51
CA ILE A 94 -1.61 4.76 -1.15
C ILE A 94 -0.70 4.52 0.04
N VAL A 95 0.54 4.98 -0.06
CA VAL A 95 1.56 4.84 1.00
C VAL A 95 2.20 6.20 1.25
N SER A 96 2.15 6.69 2.47
CA SER A 96 2.77 7.96 2.81
C SER A 96 4.29 7.92 2.57
N THR A 97 4.78 8.91 1.82
CA THR A 97 6.21 9.13 1.57
C THR A 97 6.83 10.16 2.51
N VAL A 98 6.02 10.80 3.35
CA VAL A 98 6.45 11.77 4.36
C VAL A 98 5.88 11.40 5.72
N ARG A 99 6.61 11.69 6.79
CA ARG A 99 6.26 11.28 8.16
C ARG A 99 5.97 9.78 8.22
N THR A 100 6.85 9.00 7.64
CA THR A 100 6.65 7.56 7.42
C THR A 100 6.39 6.77 8.71
N TYR A 101 6.77 7.32 9.86
CA TYR A 101 6.45 6.77 11.18
C TYR A 101 4.94 6.78 11.52
N LEU A 102 4.12 7.55 10.79
CA LEU A 102 2.65 7.55 10.97
C LEU A 102 1.98 6.34 10.31
N GLU A 103 2.73 5.58 9.51
CA GLU A 103 2.25 4.36 8.86
C GLU A 103 0.94 4.58 8.07
N ALA A 104 0.79 5.76 7.45
CA ALA A 104 -0.40 6.12 6.69
C ALA A 104 -0.42 5.36 5.36
N ILE A 105 -1.03 4.17 5.37
CA ILE A 105 -1.15 3.27 4.23
C ILE A 105 -2.60 2.79 4.14
N ALA A 106 -3.20 2.90 2.96
CA ALA A 106 -4.56 2.41 2.74
C ALA A 106 -4.77 1.89 1.32
N PRO A 107 -5.56 0.82 1.12
CA PRO A 107 -6.07 0.45 -0.18
C PRO A 107 -7.13 1.43 -0.65
N ILE A 108 -7.28 1.54 -1.96
CA ILE A 108 -8.34 2.30 -2.62
C ILE A 108 -9.31 1.30 -3.24
N ASP A 109 -10.51 1.25 -2.71
CA ASP A 109 -11.56 0.35 -3.18
C ASP A 109 -12.77 1.15 -3.66
N ASN A 110 -13.21 0.89 -4.90
CA ASN A 110 -14.37 1.51 -5.53
C ASN A 110 -14.42 3.05 -5.35
N PRO A 111 -13.33 3.78 -5.66
CA PRO A 111 -13.29 5.23 -5.46
C PRO A 111 -14.24 5.96 -6.43
N PRO A 112 -14.78 7.12 -6.03
CA PRO A 112 -15.42 8.01 -6.99
C PRO A 112 -14.39 8.52 -8.02
N GLU A 113 -14.85 8.86 -9.23
CA GLU A 113 -13.98 9.29 -10.34
C GLU A 113 -13.14 10.55 -10.02
N ASN A 114 -13.63 11.40 -9.11
CA ASN A 114 -12.98 12.64 -8.70
C ASN A 114 -12.17 12.49 -7.39
N LEU A 115 -11.81 11.27 -7.00
CA LEU A 115 -10.98 11.04 -5.82
C LEU A 115 -9.52 11.36 -6.11
N ILE A 116 -8.98 12.26 -5.32
CA ILE A 116 -7.61 12.77 -5.41
C ILE A 116 -6.91 12.60 -4.08
N VAL A 117 -5.65 12.23 -4.11
CA VAL A 117 -4.84 12.15 -2.89
C VAL A 117 -3.66 13.11 -2.93
N SER A 118 -3.11 13.40 -1.76
CA SER A 118 -1.95 14.26 -1.58
C SER A 118 -0.72 13.74 -2.33
N THR A 119 0.10 14.62 -2.89
CA THR A 119 1.42 14.27 -3.42
C THR A 119 2.39 13.71 -2.37
N GLY A 120 2.04 13.81 -1.09
CA GLY A 120 2.75 13.15 0.00
C GLY A 120 2.52 11.63 0.08
N PHE A 121 1.62 11.08 -0.76
CA PHE A 121 1.50 9.64 -0.97
C PHE A 121 2.25 9.19 -2.23
N ALA A 122 2.85 8.02 -2.20
CA ALA A 122 3.06 7.21 -3.39
C ALA A 122 1.76 6.45 -3.67
N VAL A 123 1.25 6.55 -4.89
CA VAL A 123 0.13 5.76 -5.38
C VAL A 123 0.71 4.54 -6.08
N ILE A 124 0.58 3.39 -5.48
CA ILE A 124 1.08 2.12 -6.01
C ILE A 124 -0.05 1.43 -6.74
N ARG A 125 0.14 1.18 -8.02
CA ARG A 125 -0.85 0.52 -8.89
C ARG A 125 -0.34 -0.86 -9.29
N PRO A 126 -0.88 -1.94 -8.67
CA PRO A 126 -0.51 -3.31 -9.04
C PRO A 126 -0.71 -3.58 -10.53
N ASN A 127 0.22 -4.31 -11.14
CA ASN A 127 0.07 -4.81 -12.50
C ASN A 127 -0.63 -6.18 -12.50
N ASN A 128 -0.67 -6.84 -13.66
CA ASN A 128 -1.33 -8.14 -13.83
C ASN A 128 -0.64 -9.33 -13.12
N GLU A 129 0.56 -9.14 -12.56
CA GLU A 129 1.27 -10.15 -11.77
C GLU A 129 1.04 -9.98 -10.26
N LEU A 130 0.43 -8.89 -9.83
CA LEU A 130 0.21 -8.57 -8.41
C LEU A 130 -1.29 -8.35 -8.14
N TYR A 131 -1.91 -9.28 -7.42
CA TYR A 131 -3.31 -9.14 -7.02
C TYR A 131 -3.49 -7.97 -6.04
N LYS A 132 -4.46 -7.09 -6.31
CA LYS A 132 -4.69 -5.87 -5.51
C LYS A 132 -4.88 -6.13 -4.01
N GLY A 133 -5.63 -7.17 -3.64
CA GLY A 133 -5.83 -7.57 -2.25
C GLY A 133 -4.54 -8.01 -1.57
N PHE A 134 -3.72 -8.80 -2.27
CA PHE A 134 -2.41 -9.22 -1.77
C PHE A 134 -1.44 -8.05 -1.62
N ALA A 135 -1.41 -7.15 -2.61
CA ALA A 135 -0.63 -5.90 -2.53
C ALA A 135 -1.00 -5.08 -1.29
N SER A 136 -2.29 -4.93 -1.02
CA SER A 136 -2.80 -4.24 0.17
C SER A 136 -2.24 -4.83 1.47
N TYR A 137 -2.22 -6.15 1.62
CA TYR A 137 -1.66 -6.80 2.80
C TYR A 137 -0.14 -6.70 2.87
N CYS A 138 0.57 -6.91 1.75
CA CYS A 138 2.02 -6.79 1.70
C CYS A 138 2.51 -5.40 2.10
N LEU A 139 1.89 -4.34 1.56
CA LEU A 139 2.32 -2.97 1.81
C LEU A 139 1.95 -2.48 3.22
N ARG A 140 0.99 -3.13 3.89
CA ARG A 140 0.64 -2.89 5.29
C ARG A 140 1.35 -3.83 6.27
N ALA A 141 2.12 -4.79 5.79
CA ALA A 141 2.88 -5.69 6.65
C ALA A 141 3.94 -4.92 7.46
N LYS A 142 4.05 -5.23 8.76
CA LYS A 142 4.99 -4.54 9.66
C LYS A 142 6.45 -4.59 9.17
N GLY A 143 6.87 -5.66 8.51
CA GLY A 143 8.19 -5.77 7.93
C GLY A 143 8.41 -4.77 6.80
N PHE A 144 7.46 -4.65 5.87
CA PHE A 144 7.49 -3.66 4.80
C PHE A 144 7.53 -2.23 5.35
N ILE A 145 6.67 -1.92 6.32
CA ILE A 145 6.63 -0.60 6.98
C ILE A 145 7.98 -0.26 7.62
N LYS A 146 8.62 -1.22 8.30
CA LYS A 146 9.96 -1.01 8.87
C LYS A 146 11.01 -0.70 7.81
N GLU A 147 10.95 -1.35 6.64
CA GLU A 147 11.82 -1.03 5.51
C GLU A 147 11.59 0.40 5.00
N VAL A 148 10.34 0.83 4.87
CA VAL A 148 10.00 2.22 4.51
C VAL A 148 10.59 3.21 5.51
N VAL A 149 10.41 2.97 6.79
CA VAL A 149 10.94 3.83 7.86
C VAL A 149 12.47 3.84 7.87
N ALA A 150 13.11 2.67 7.73
CA ALA A 150 14.58 2.55 7.72
C ALA A 150 15.24 3.28 6.54
N ARG A 151 14.57 3.36 5.40
CA ARG A 151 15.04 4.08 4.21
C ARG A 151 14.68 5.56 4.20
N SER A 152 13.86 5.99 5.14
CA SER A 152 13.43 7.39 5.24
C SER A 152 14.56 8.27 5.77
N VAL A 153 14.71 9.46 5.20
CA VAL A 153 15.75 10.44 5.57
C VAL A 153 15.09 11.66 6.20
N GLY A 154 15.70 12.19 7.23
CA GLY A 154 15.24 13.37 7.97
C GLY A 154 14.90 13.05 9.43
N VAL A 155 15.07 14.03 10.32
CA VAL A 155 14.88 13.85 11.76
C VAL A 155 13.43 14.14 12.18
N SER A 156 12.93 15.35 11.90
CA SER A 156 11.57 15.76 12.33
C SER A 156 10.48 15.34 11.34
N TYR A 157 10.82 15.26 10.08
CA TYR A 157 9.90 14.89 8.99
C TYR A 157 10.58 13.86 8.08
N PRO A 158 10.77 12.62 8.55
CA PRO A 158 11.38 11.59 7.72
C PRO A 158 10.56 11.36 6.47
N ALA A 159 11.26 11.26 5.34
CA ALA A 159 10.64 11.07 4.03
C ALA A 159 11.44 10.07 3.20
N ILE A 160 10.76 9.37 2.32
CA ILE A 160 11.32 8.44 1.34
C ILE A 160 10.88 8.86 -0.07
N ASN A 161 11.77 8.75 -1.05
CA ASN A 161 11.37 8.95 -2.43
C ASN A 161 10.53 7.78 -2.95
N SER A 162 9.53 8.06 -3.78
CA SER A 162 8.69 7.00 -4.36
C SER A 162 9.51 5.95 -5.13
N SER A 163 10.61 6.36 -5.79
CA SER A 163 11.52 5.44 -6.47
C SER A 163 12.26 4.51 -5.52
N GLU A 164 12.64 4.97 -4.33
CA GLU A 164 13.22 4.13 -3.28
C GLU A 164 12.18 3.21 -2.66
N HIS A 165 10.96 3.73 -2.49
CA HIS A 165 9.85 2.94 -1.97
C HIS A 165 9.58 1.70 -2.82
N VAL A 166 9.52 1.84 -4.16
CA VAL A 166 9.26 0.71 -5.06
C VAL A 166 10.46 -0.22 -5.28
N ASN A 167 11.63 0.12 -4.76
CA ASN A 167 12.79 -0.78 -4.70
C ASN A 167 12.74 -1.75 -3.50
N ILE A 168 11.80 -1.59 -2.57
CA ILE A 168 11.60 -2.54 -1.48
C ILE A 168 11.13 -3.87 -2.09
N VAL A 169 11.76 -4.95 -1.64
CA VAL A 169 11.46 -6.30 -2.12
C VAL A 169 10.25 -6.85 -1.38
N ILE A 170 9.32 -7.45 -2.12
CA ILE A 170 8.12 -8.11 -1.59
C ILE A 170 8.05 -9.56 -2.07
N PRO A 171 7.23 -10.43 -1.43
CA PRO A 171 7.02 -11.79 -1.91
C PRO A 171 6.40 -11.78 -3.31
N SER A 172 6.84 -12.70 -4.15
CA SER A 172 6.32 -12.93 -5.49
C SER A 172 5.92 -14.40 -5.63
N LEU A 173 4.67 -14.65 -5.94
CA LEU A 173 4.09 -15.98 -6.03
C LEU A 173 2.98 -16.02 -7.08
N ASP A 174 2.43 -17.20 -7.33
CA ASP A 174 1.35 -17.37 -8.30
C ASP A 174 0.12 -16.51 -7.95
N PHE A 175 -0.47 -15.89 -8.97
CA PHE A 175 -1.61 -14.96 -8.81
C PHE A 175 -2.82 -15.60 -8.12
N LYS A 176 -3.08 -16.88 -8.39
CA LYS A 176 -4.18 -17.61 -7.75
C LYS A 176 -3.92 -17.79 -6.26
N GLU A 177 -2.69 -18.10 -5.87
CA GLU A 177 -2.30 -18.22 -4.47
C GLU A 177 -2.35 -16.85 -3.76
N GLN A 178 -1.90 -15.77 -4.41
CA GLN A 178 -2.07 -14.40 -3.90
C GLN A 178 -3.54 -14.11 -3.58
N THR A 179 -4.45 -14.47 -4.48
CA THR A 179 -5.90 -14.28 -4.30
C THR A 179 -6.43 -15.10 -3.12
N GLN A 180 -5.99 -16.35 -2.99
CA GLN A 180 -6.40 -17.21 -1.87
C GLN A 180 -5.93 -16.66 -0.52
N ILE A 181 -4.69 -16.19 -0.45
CA ILE A 181 -4.12 -15.59 0.77
C ILE A 181 -4.89 -14.32 1.13
N ALA A 182 -5.14 -13.43 0.18
CA ALA A 182 -5.87 -12.20 0.44
C ALA A 182 -7.30 -12.48 0.94
N ASN A 183 -8.04 -13.35 0.25
CA ASN A 183 -9.39 -13.74 0.66
C ASN A 183 -9.42 -14.40 2.05
N PHE A 184 -8.41 -15.20 2.36
CA PHE A 184 -8.24 -15.78 3.69
C PHE A 184 -8.03 -14.71 4.76
N LEU A 185 -7.15 -13.75 4.50
CA LEU A 185 -6.87 -12.65 5.41
C LEU A 185 -8.11 -11.74 5.58
N ASP A 186 -8.84 -11.44 4.51
CA ASP A 186 -10.11 -10.70 4.58
C ASP A 186 -11.12 -11.40 5.50
N HIS A 187 -11.23 -12.72 5.35
CA HIS A 187 -12.13 -13.52 6.18
C HIS A 187 -11.71 -13.56 7.67
N GLU A 188 -10.41 -13.65 7.95
CA GLU A 188 -9.92 -13.70 9.33
C GLU A 188 -9.96 -12.30 10.00
N THR A 189 -9.67 -11.23 9.28
CA THR A 189 -9.75 -9.85 9.81
C THR A 189 -11.19 -9.44 10.09
N ALA A 190 -12.14 -9.78 9.20
CA ALA A 190 -13.57 -9.51 9.42
C ALA A 190 -14.19 -10.20 10.66
N LYS A 191 -13.47 -11.11 11.32
CA LYS A 191 -13.90 -11.72 12.59
C LYS A 191 -13.44 -10.94 13.83
N ILE A 192 -12.55 -9.98 13.63
CA ILE A 192 -11.93 -9.21 14.72
C ILE A 192 -12.65 -7.88 14.90
N ASP A 193 -13.29 -7.37 13.84
CA ASP A 193 -14.14 -6.19 13.82
C ASP A 193 -15.56 -6.53 14.30
#